data_9ebb6f38ee995494bde5871596934d86
#
_entry.id   9ebb6f38ee995494bde5871596934d86
#
_cell.length_a   1.000
_cell.length_b   1.000
_cell.length_c   1.000
_cell.angle_alpha   90.00
_cell.angle_beta   90.00
_cell.angle_gamma   90.00
#
_symmetry.space_group_name_H-M   'P 1'
#
loop_
_entity.id
_entity.type
_entity.pdbx_description
1 polymer ?
#
loop_
_entity_poly.entity_id
_entity_poly.type
_entity_poly.pdbx_seq_one_letter_code
_entity_poly.pdbx_strand_id
1 'polypeptide(L)'
;GAELGERIAATDEYERFEAAKQAVEGNEEVQQRISEFESLRTELMAAREAGEADQELVDEVRQAQHELHSMPEMAEFLEAEEALQARLDAVNNAISSELVVDFGGEAGGCCKD
;
A
#
# COMPACT_ATOMS: atom_id res chain seq x y z
N GLY A 1 -19.21 -11.72 20.49
CA GLY A 1 -20.02 -10.75 19.83
C GLY A 1 -19.45 -10.26 18.53
N ALA A 2 -20.01 -9.16 18.07
CA ALA A 2 -19.56 -8.55 16.81
C ALA A 2 -18.09 -8.17 16.87
N GLU A 3 -17.67 -7.71 18.03
CA GLU A 3 -16.29 -7.32 18.24
C GLU A 3 -15.32 -8.48 17.98
N LEU A 4 -15.68 -9.65 18.49
CA LEU A 4 -14.87 -10.85 18.28
C LEU A 4 -14.84 -11.24 16.80
N GLY A 5 -15.97 -11.14 16.14
CA GLY A 5 -16.05 -11.42 14.72
C GLY A 5 -15.18 -10.50 13.89
N GLU A 6 -15.15 -9.22 14.24
CA GLU A 6 -14.32 -8.25 13.55
C GLU A 6 -12.84 -8.55 13.73
N ARG A 7 -12.44 -8.97 14.92
CA ARG A 7 -11.06 -9.34 15.17
C ARG A 7 -10.63 -10.52 14.34
N ILE A 8 -11.49 -11.52 14.25
CA ILE A 8 -11.19 -12.72 13.45
C ILE A 8 -11.02 -12.33 11.98
N ALA A 9 -11.90 -11.49 11.46
CA ALA A 9 -11.80 -11.06 10.07
C ALA A 9 -10.52 -10.30 9.81
N ALA A 10 -10.15 -9.39 10.70
CA ALA A 10 -8.92 -8.62 10.56
C ALA A 10 -7.70 -9.54 10.62
N THR A 11 -7.75 -10.57 11.47
CA THR A 11 -6.67 -11.55 11.58
C THR A 11 -6.51 -12.33 10.29
N ASP A 12 -7.63 -12.73 9.67
CA ASP A 12 -7.60 -13.47 8.41
C ASP A 12 -6.95 -12.63 7.31
N GLU A 13 -7.30 -11.36 7.25
CA GLU A 13 -6.73 -10.47 6.24
C GLU A 13 -5.25 -10.23 6.49
N TYR A 14 -4.86 -10.12 7.75
CA TYR A 14 -3.47 -9.97 8.10
C TYR A 14 -2.67 -11.23 7.76
N GLU A 15 -3.23 -12.41 8.03
CA GLU A 15 -2.57 -13.67 7.70
C GLU A 15 -2.40 -13.81 6.20
N ARG A 16 -3.42 -13.41 5.44
CA ARG A 16 -3.34 -13.43 3.98
C ARG A 16 -2.21 -12.52 3.49
N PHE A 17 -2.12 -11.33 4.08
CA PHE A 17 -1.08 -10.38 3.73
C PHE A 17 0.30 -10.95 4.05
N GLU A 18 0.47 -11.54 5.22
CA GLU A 18 1.76 -12.12 5.63
C GLU A 18 2.15 -13.28 4.73
N ALA A 19 1.19 -14.12 4.37
CA ALA A 19 1.46 -15.23 3.47
C ALA A 19 1.89 -14.74 2.09
N ALA A 20 1.20 -13.73 1.58
CA ALA A 20 1.54 -13.14 0.29
C ALA A 20 2.91 -12.47 0.33
N LYS A 21 3.21 -11.80 1.44
CA LYS A 21 4.51 -11.17 1.63
C LYS A 21 5.63 -12.20 1.62
N GLN A 22 5.43 -13.31 2.31
CA GLN A 22 6.42 -14.38 2.33
C GLN A 22 6.60 -15.01 0.96
N ALA A 23 5.53 -15.15 0.19
CA ALA A 23 5.61 -15.66 -1.17
C ALA A 23 6.46 -14.74 -2.05
N VAL A 24 6.28 -13.43 -1.90
CA VAL A 24 7.07 -12.46 -2.65
C VAL A 24 8.54 -12.52 -2.22
N GLU A 25 8.78 -12.54 -0.91
CA GLU A 25 10.14 -12.54 -0.38
C GLU A 25 10.91 -13.81 -0.71
N GLY A 26 10.20 -14.92 -0.81
CA GLY A 26 10.83 -16.22 -1.10
C GLY A 26 10.95 -16.52 -2.58
N ASN A 27 10.43 -15.67 -3.45
CA ASN A 27 10.47 -15.88 -4.89
C ASN A 27 11.59 -15.06 -5.50
N GLU A 28 12.63 -15.75 -5.97
CA GLU A 28 13.80 -15.07 -6.53
C GLU A 28 13.47 -14.23 -7.75
N GLU A 29 12.59 -14.71 -8.61
CA GLU A 29 12.21 -13.98 -9.80
C GLU A 29 11.51 -12.68 -9.46
N VAL A 30 10.60 -12.73 -8.49
CA VAL A 30 9.91 -11.53 -8.02
C VAL A 30 10.92 -10.56 -7.42
N GLN A 31 11.83 -11.05 -6.59
CA GLN A 31 12.85 -10.22 -5.96
C GLN A 31 13.73 -9.56 -6.99
N GLN A 32 14.08 -10.28 -8.05
CA GLN A 32 14.87 -9.74 -9.12
C GLN A 32 14.13 -8.61 -9.85
N ARG A 33 12.85 -8.80 -10.11
CA ARG A 33 12.04 -7.78 -10.76
C ARG A 33 11.88 -6.54 -9.87
N ILE A 34 11.72 -6.75 -8.57
CA ILE A 34 11.66 -5.64 -7.62
C ILE A 34 12.95 -4.84 -7.66
N SER A 35 14.08 -5.55 -7.65
CA SER A 35 15.38 -4.90 -7.69
C SER A 35 15.56 -4.08 -8.96
N GLU A 36 15.17 -4.62 -10.10
CA GLU A 36 15.24 -3.91 -11.36
C GLU A 36 14.38 -2.66 -11.36
N PHE A 37 13.16 -2.79 -10.84
CA PHE A 37 12.24 -1.67 -10.77
C PHE A 37 12.81 -0.58 -9.86
N GLU A 38 13.33 -0.96 -8.71
CA GLU A 38 13.89 0.02 -7.78
C GLU A 38 15.12 0.72 -8.34
N SER A 39 15.95 0.00 -9.08
CA SER A 39 17.09 0.61 -9.74
C SER A 39 16.65 1.65 -10.77
N LEU A 40 15.68 1.30 -11.59
CA LEU A 40 15.16 2.22 -12.59
C LEU A 40 14.50 3.43 -11.95
N ARG A 41 13.76 3.20 -10.88
CA ARG A 41 13.10 4.27 -10.17
C ARG A 41 14.12 5.24 -9.55
N THR A 42 15.17 4.70 -8.96
CA THR A 42 16.24 5.52 -8.39
C THR A 42 16.93 6.34 -9.47
N GLU A 43 17.18 5.70 -10.61
CA GLU A 43 17.80 6.38 -11.76
C GLU A 43 16.92 7.52 -12.25
N LEU A 44 15.61 7.27 -12.31
CA LEU A 44 14.67 8.31 -12.77
C LEU A 44 14.65 9.48 -11.78
N MET A 45 14.64 9.19 -10.49
CA MET A 45 14.62 10.23 -9.47
C MET A 45 15.89 11.09 -9.54
N ALA A 46 17.03 10.44 -9.71
CA ALA A 46 18.30 11.15 -9.86
C ALA A 46 18.31 12.01 -11.13
N ALA A 47 17.76 11.48 -12.21
CA ALA A 47 17.69 12.22 -13.47
C ALA A 47 16.78 13.43 -13.33
N ARG A 48 15.68 13.29 -12.62
CA ARG A 48 14.76 14.40 -12.38
C ARG A 48 15.43 15.52 -11.59
N GLU A 49 16.18 15.15 -10.57
CA GLU A 49 16.91 16.14 -9.78
C GLU A 49 17.95 16.87 -10.61
N ALA A 50 18.56 16.17 -11.55
CA ALA A 50 19.56 16.76 -12.45
C ALA A 50 18.92 17.51 -13.61
N GLY A 51 17.61 17.42 -13.78
CA GLY A 51 16.91 18.01 -14.91
C GLY A 51 17.14 17.26 -16.19
N GLU A 52 17.52 16.00 -16.10
CA GLU A 52 17.87 15.17 -17.27
C GLU A 52 16.92 13.99 -17.48
N ALA A 53 15.77 13.98 -16.80
CA ALA A 53 14.82 12.91 -16.97
C ALA A 53 14.20 12.98 -18.36
N ASP A 54 14.28 11.87 -19.11
CA ASP A 54 13.66 11.82 -20.41
C ASP A 54 12.49 10.84 -20.42
N GLN A 55 11.69 10.90 -21.47
CA GLN A 55 10.49 10.09 -21.58
C GLN A 55 10.83 8.61 -21.68
N GLU A 56 11.95 8.29 -22.30
CA GLU A 56 12.37 6.90 -22.42
C GLU A 56 12.58 6.26 -21.06
N LEU A 57 13.24 6.97 -20.16
CA LEU A 57 13.46 6.47 -18.79
C LEU A 57 12.14 6.34 -18.04
N VAL A 58 11.23 7.30 -18.19
CA VAL A 58 9.91 7.22 -17.58
C VAL A 58 9.17 5.98 -18.09
N ASP A 59 9.24 5.72 -19.39
CA ASP A 59 8.60 4.56 -19.99
C ASP A 59 9.20 3.26 -19.47
N GLU A 60 10.52 3.22 -19.28
CA GLU A 60 11.17 2.04 -18.74
C GLU A 60 10.70 1.74 -17.31
N VAL A 61 10.56 2.77 -16.50
CA VAL A 61 10.07 2.60 -15.13
C VAL A 61 8.64 2.08 -15.14
N ARG A 62 7.80 2.65 -15.99
CA ARG A 62 6.41 2.22 -16.10
C ARG A 62 6.29 0.78 -16.56
N GLN A 63 7.12 0.40 -17.53
CA GLN A 63 7.09 -0.97 -18.03
C GLN A 63 7.56 -1.95 -16.97
N ALA A 64 8.64 -1.60 -16.26
CA ALA A 64 9.14 -2.45 -15.18
C ALA A 64 8.09 -2.62 -14.09
N GLN A 65 7.37 -1.54 -13.76
CA GLN A 65 6.29 -1.59 -12.79
C GLN A 65 5.16 -2.51 -13.26
N HIS A 66 4.79 -2.37 -14.52
CA HIS A 66 3.72 -3.20 -15.07
C HIS A 66 4.09 -4.69 -15.05
N GLU A 67 5.32 -4.99 -15.44
CA GLU A 67 5.80 -6.37 -15.43
C GLU A 67 5.82 -6.94 -14.02
N LEU A 68 6.29 -6.15 -13.07
CA LEU A 68 6.33 -6.57 -11.67
C LEU A 68 4.93 -6.83 -11.12
N HIS A 69 4.01 -5.91 -11.37
CA HIS A 69 2.65 -6.03 -10.85
C HIS A 69 1.84 -7.11 -11.56
N SER A 70 2.32 -7.57 -12.72
CA SER A 70 1.65 -8.65 -13.45
C SER A 70 2.04 -10.03 -12.93
N MET A 71 3.06 -10.12 -12.11
CA MET A 71 3.45 -11.41 -11.53
C MET A 71 2.41 -11.85 -10.51
N PRO A 72 1.99 -13.13 -10.56
CA PRO A 72 0.93 -13.61 -9.66
C PRO A 72 1.20 -13.36 -8.19
N GLU A 73 2.41 -13.61 -7.75
CA GLU A 73 2.77 -13.40 -6.34
C GLU A 73 2.66 -11.94 -5.95
N MET A 74 3.10 -11.07 -6.83
CA MET A 74 3.06 -9.64 -6.57
C MET A 74 1.64 -9.12 -6.62
N ALA A 75 0.84 -9.61 -7.56
CA ALA A 75 -0.56 -9.24 -7.67
C ALA A 75 -1.33 -9.63 -6.41
N GLU A 76 -1.08 -10.84 -5.91
CA GLU A 76 -1.73 -11.30 -4.68
C GLU A 76 -1.28 -10.46 -3.48
N PHE A 77 -0.01 -10.12 -3.42
CA PHE A 77 0.52 -9.29 -2.34
C PHE A 77 -0.16 -7.92 -2.34
N LEU A 78 -0.26 -7.30 -3.51
CA LEU A 78 -0.89 -5.99 -3.62
C LEU A 78 -2.37 -6.03 -3.27
N GLU A 79 -3.08 -7.08 -3.70
CA GLU A 79 -4.48 -7.24 -3.36
C GLU A 79 -4.67 -7.47 -1.87
N ALA A 80 -3.80 -8.29 -1.27
CA ALA A 80 -3.87 -8.56 0.16
C ALA A 80 -3.57 -7.31 0.97
N GLU A 81 -2.60 -6.53 0.51
CA GLU A 81 -2.25 -5.26 1.16
C GLU A 81 -3.42 -4.29 1.09
N GLU A 82 -4.03 -4.19 -0.07
CA GLU A 82 -5.16 -3.30 -0.25
C GLU A 82 -6.34 -3.72 0.61
N ALA A 83 -6.62 -5.01 0.68
CA ALA A 83 -7.71 -5.53 1.50
C ALA A 83 -7.45 -5.25 2.98
N LEU A 84 -6.22 -5.46 3.43
CA LEU A 84 -5.85 -5.20 4.81
C LEU A 84 -5.95 -3.71 5.12
N GLN A 85 -5.45 -2.87 4.22
CA GLN A 85 -5.49 -1.43 4.39
C GLN A 85 -6.92 -0.92 4.44
N ALA A 86 -7.78 -1.43 3.58
CA ALA A 86 -9.19 -1.06 3.57
C ALA A 86 -9.86 -1.42 4.89
N ARG A 87 -9.50 -2.57 5.44
CA ARG A 87 -10.04 -3.01 6.73
C ARG A 87 -9.58 -2.09 7.85
N LEU A 88 -8.29 -1.75 7.85
CA LEU A 88 -7.73 -0.85 8.86
C LEU A 88 -8.32 0.55 8.72
N ASP A 89 -8.49 1.02 7.51
CA ASP A 89 -9.10 2.33 7.27
C ASP A 89 -10.54 2.36 7.76
N ALA A 90 -11.29 1.29 7.55
CA ALA A 90 -12.67 1.21 8.01
C ALA A 90 -12.73 1.29 9.53
N VAL A 91 -11.82 0.59 10.22
CA VAL A 91 -11.76 0.63 11.68
C VAL A 91 -11.37 2.03 12.14
N ASN A 92 -10.35 2.60 11.53
CA ASN A 92 -9.90 3.95 11.88
C ASN A 92 -10.99 4.99 11.64
N ASN A 93 -11.71 4.87 10.54
CA ASN A 93 -12.79 5.80 10.24
C ASN A 93 -13.91 5.70 11.26
N ALA A 94 -14.23 4.48 11.69
CA ALA A 94 -15.26 4.29 12.70
C ALA A 94 -14.85 4.94 14.02
N ILE A 95 -13.60 4.73 14.42
CA ILE A 95 -13.07 5.33 15.64
C ILE A 95 -13.01 6.85 15.52
N SER A 96 -12.53 7.33 14.40
CA SER A 96 -12.44 8.77 14.16
C SER A 96 -13.81 9.44 14.18
N SER A 97 -14.79 8.76 13.59
CA SER A 97 -16.16 9.29 13.58
C SER A 97 -16.70 9.43 14.99
N GLU A 98 -16.44 8.46 15.85
CA GLU A 98 -16.88 8.53 17.23
C GLU A 98 -16.18 9.66 17.97
N LEU A 99 -14.90 9.80 17.76
CA LEU A 99 -14.12 10.88 18.37
C LEU A 99 -14.60 12.25 17.90
N VAL A 100 -14.89 12.36 16.63
CA VAL A 100 -15.38 13.61 16.06
C VAL A 100 -16.72 13.97 16.67
N VAL A 101 -17.58 13.00 16.89
CA VAL A 101 -18.86 13.25 17.54
C VAL A 101 -18.66 13.78 18.95
N ASP A 102 -17.71 13.18 19.68
CA ASP A 102 -17.41 13.61 21.05
C ASP A 102 -16.84 15.02 21.08
N PHE A 103 -15.93 15.30 20.19
CA PHE A 103 -15.29 16.60 20.13
C PHE A 103 -15.93 17.53 19.11
N GLY A 104 -16.91 17.02 18.41
CA GLY A 104 -17.50 17.74 17.30
C GLY A 104 -17.83 19.19 17.59
N GLY A 105 -18.50 19.43 18.69
CA GLY A 105 -18.86 20.77 19.05
C GLY A 105 -17.66 21.63 19.36
N GLU A 106 -16.74 21.10 20.13
CA GLU A 106 -15.55 21.83 20.53
C GLU A 106 -14.59 22.03 19.37
N ALA A 107 -14.30 20.94 18.68
CA ALA A 107 -13.38 21.00 17.56
C ALA A 107 -13.91 21.91 16.47
N GLY A 108 -15.21 21.80 16.20
CA GLY A 108 -15.82 22.65 15.19
C GLY A 108 -15.74 24.11 15.56
N GLY A 109 -15.98 24.42 16.81
CA GLY A 109 -15.89 25.77 17.31
C GLY A 109 -14.48 26.32 17.19
N CYS A 110 -13.51 25.53 17.57
CA CYS A 110 -12.11 25.93 17.50
C CYS A 110 -11.69 26.18 16.05
N CYS A 111 -12.07 25.29 15.18
CA CYS A 111 -11.67 25.41 13.78
C CYS A 111 -12.28 26.63 13.12
N LYS A 112 -13.45 27.01 13.53
CA LYS A 112 -14.14 28.14 12.93
C LYS A 112 -13.60 29.47 13.41
N ASP A 113 -13.03 29.43 14.55
CA ASP A 113 -12.45 30.65 15.11
C ASP A 113 -11.13 30.97 14.43
#